data_532d4bff40187587315fb1857b2fbe7f
#
_entry.id   532d4bff40187587315fb1857b2fbe7f
#
_cell.length_a   1.000
_cell.length_b   1.000
_cell.length_c   1.000
_cell.angle_alpha   90.00
_cell.angle_beta   90.00
_cell.angle_gamma   90.00
#
_symmetry.space_group_name_H-M   'P 1'
#
loop_
_entity.id
_entity.type
_entity.pdbx_description
1 polymer ?
#
loop_
_entity_poly.entity_id
_entity_poly.type
_entity_poly.pdbx_seq_one_letter_code
_entity_poly.pdbx_strand_id
1 'polypeptide(L)'
;MTEQNFSSMRAAMVESQLRTSDVDDQRVIAAMAKVPREDFVPAERRAMAYIDRAVPLSNGRALNPPLATGRLLKEGRVEEGDRVLLIGAATGYSAALLTALGAKVTAVEAEDGPQLLDGAAKVVRGALAAGAPEGAPYDLLFIDGAVEEVPAALVQQLADGARVVTGLVERGVTRLCSGRVISGVLGLASLADLEMVVLPGFSAPERFVF
;
A
#
# COMPACT_ATOMS: atom_id res chain seq x y z
N MET A 1 21.82 22.12 -16.22
CA MET A 1 20.85 21.06 -15.86
C MET A 1 19.62 21.76 -15.32
N THR A 2 18.48 21.60 -15.99
CA THR A 2 17.22 22.24 -15.57
C THR A 2 16.81 21.58 -14.27
N GLU A 3 16.62 22.38 -13.22
CA GLU A 3 16.14 21.91 -11.93
C GLU A 3 14.78 21.24 -12.13
N GLN A 4 14.67 19.97 -11.76
CA GLN A 4 13.44 19.21 -11.96
C GLN A 4 12.35 19.78 -11.05
N ASN A 5 11.30 20.30 -11.66
CA ASN A 5 10.17 20.84 -10.92
C ASN A 5 9.22 19.72 -10.45
N PHE A 6 9.59 19.06 -9.36
CA PHE A 6 8.78 17.96 -8.77
C PHE A 6 7.38 18.43 -8.34
N SER A 7 7.22 19.68 -7.93
CA SER A 7 5.91 20.21 -7.58
C SER A 7 4.96 20.20 -8.78
N SER A 8 5.42 20.63 -9.97
CA SER A 8 4.61 20.56 -11.20
C SER A 8 4.33 19.11 -11.61
N MET A 9 5.31 18.21 -11.49
CA MET A 9 5.10 16.79 -11.80
C MET A 9 4.06 16.16 -10.87
N ARG A 10 4.10 16.48 -9.59
CA ARG A 10 3.12 16.04 -8.59
C ARG A 10 1.72 16.57 -8.90
N ALA A 11 1.60 17.85 -9.22
CA ALA A 11 0.32 18.43 -9.64
C ALA A 11 -0.23 17.76 -10.90
N ALA A 12 0.62 17.51 -11.92
CA ALA A 12 0.22 16.80 -13.13
C ALA A 12 -0.23 15.36 -12.83
N MET A 13 0.44 14.63 -11.94
CA MET A 13 0.01 13.30 -11.49
C MET A 13 -1.40 13.35 -10.89
N VAL A 14 -1.66 14.30 -10.00
CA VAL A 14 -2.99 14.45 -9.38
C VAL A 14 -4.07 14.70 -10.43
N GLU A 15 -3.84 15.62 -11.34
CA GLU A 15 -4.87 16.03 -12.33
C GLU A 15 -5.06 15.01 -13.45
N SER A 16 -3.98 14.41 -13.95
CA SER A 16 -4.03 13.58 -15.16
C SER A 16 -4.06 12.07 -14.89
N GLN A 17 -3.65 11.61 -13.71
CA GLN A 17 -3.63 10.18 -13.37
C GLN A 17 -4.68 9.84 -12.31
N LEU A 18 -4.73 10.59 -11.19
CA LEU A 18 -5.58 10.23 -10.06
C LEU A 18 -7.05 10.60 -10.32
N ARG A 19 -7.34 11.86 -10.59
CA ARG A 19 -8.72 12.36 -10.78
C ARG A 19 -9.43 11.71 -11.96
N THR A 20 -8.71 11.39 -13.01
CA THR A 20 -9.26 10.76 -14.23
C THR A 20 -9.48 9.25 -14.08
N SER A 21 -8.96 8.64 -13.02
CA SER A 21 -8.95 7.19 -12.80
C SER A 21 -9.57 6.80 -11.45
N ASP A 22 -10.68 7.45 -11.12
CA ASP A 22 -11.51 7.10 -9.96
C ASP A 22 -10.81 7.26 -8.59
N VAL A 23 -9.88 8.22 -8.46
CA VAL A 23 -9.38 8.69 -7.15
C VAL A 23 -10.01 10.07 -6.90
N ASP A 24 -11.20 10.09 -6.29
CA ASP A 24 -12.03 11.26 -6.07
C ASP A 24 -12.12 11.72 -4.61
N ASP A 25 -11.59 10.94 -3.66
CA ASP A 25 -11.50 11.32 -2.25
C ASP A 25 -10.56 12.52 -2.09
N GLN A 26 -11.12 13.67 -1.66
CA GLN A 26 -10.37 14.92 -1.54
C GLN A 26 -9.27 14.85 -0.47
N ARG A 27 -9.41 14.00 0.56
CA ARG A 27 -8.38 13.81 1.59
C ARG A 27 -7.19 13.04 1.03
N VAL A 28 -7.46 11.98 0.24
CA VAL A 28 -6.43 11.21 -0.46
C VAL A 28 -5.69 12.10 -1.47
N ILE A 29 -6.44 12.85 -2.29
CA ILE A 29 -5.88 13.81 -3.25
C ILE A 29 -4.98 14.83 -2.53
N ALA A 30 -5.45 15.42 -1.43
CA ALA A 30 -4.68 16.41 -0.67
C ALA A 30 -3.39 15.81 -0.06
N ALA A 31 -3.47 14.58 0.49
CA ALA A 31 -2.30 13.87 1.02
C ALA A 31 -1.27 13.60 -0.09
N MET A 32 -1.69 13.08 -1.24
CA MET A 32 -0.81 12.78 -2.37
C MET A 32 -0.25 14.04 -3.05
N ALA A 33 -0.98 15.16 -3.02
CA ALA A 33 -0.48 16.46 -3.48
C ALA A 33 0.56 17.06 -2.52
N LYS A 34 0.52 16.71 -1.23
CA LYS A 34 1.40 17.26 -0.19
C LYS A 34 2.66 16.42 0.00
N VAL A 35 2.56 15.10 0.08
CA VAL A 35 3.68 14.21 0.39
C VAL A 35 4.59 14.07 -0.84
N PRO A 36 5.89 14.44 -0.74
CA PRO A 36 6.82 14.45 -1.86
C PRO A 36 7.29 13.02 -2.19
N ARG A 37 6.64 12.37 -3.15
CA ARG A 37 6.96 10.98 -3.54
C ARG A 37 8.41 10.81 -4.01
N GLU A 38 9.01 11.85 -4.60
CA GLU A 38 10.41 11.89 -5.04
C GLU A 38 11.41 11.66 -3.90
N ASP A 39 11.02 11.90 -2.65
CA ASP A 39 11.87 11.65 -1.48
C ASP A 39 11.86 10.17 -1.03
N PHE A 40 10.91 9.37 -1.56
CA PHE A 40 10.77 7.94 -1.25
C PHE A 40 11.34 7.03 -2.35
N VAL A 41 12.04 7.59 -3.33
CA VAL A 41 12.71 6.83 -4.40
C VAL A 41 14.20 7.11 -4.39
N PRO A 42 15.05 6.17 -4.88
CA PRO A 42 16.47 6.41 -5.04
C PRO A 42 16.74 7.66 -5.86
N ALA A 43 17.84 8.38 -5.56
CA ALA A 43 18.15 9.66 -6.18
C ALA A 43 18.18 9.60 -7.72
N GLU A 44 18.73 8.51 -8.27
CA GLU A 44 18.81 8.26 -9.70
C GLU A 44 17.45 7.95 -10.36
N ARG A 45 16.41 7.70 -9.56
CA ARG A 45 15.05 7.39 -10.02
C ARG A 45 14.04 8.52 -9.75
N ARG A 46 14.45 9.63 -9.15
CA ARG A 46 13.56 10.76 -8.82
C ARG A 46 12.78 11.29 -10.03
N ALA A 47 13.41 11.27 -11.22
CA ALA A 47 12.74 11.66 -12.46
C ALA A 47 11.53 10.80 -12.82
N MET A 48 11.45 9.57 -12.30
CA MET A 48 10.38 8.61 -12.55
C MET A 48 9.32 8.59 -11.45
N ALA A 49 9.50 9.35 -10.36
CA ALA A 49 8.64 9.28 -9.18
C ALA A 49 7.14 9.48 -9.47
N TYR A 50 6.81 10.26 -10.50
CA TYR A 50 5.45 10.64 -10.86
C TYR A 50 4.92 10.00 -12.15
N ILE A 51 5.68 9.08 -12.75
CA ILE A 51 5.20 8.25 -13.86
C ILE A 51 4.31 7.14 -13.27
N ASP A 52 3.18 6.85 -13.93
CA ASP A 52 2.27 5.80 -13.44
C ASP A 52 2.80 4.41 -13.76
N ARG A 53 3.91 4.08 -13.11
CA ARG A 53 4.58 2.78 -13.15
C ARG A 53 5.23 2.46 -11.81
N ALA A 54 5.45 1.17 -11.56
CA ALA A 54 6.24 0.73 -10.41
C ALA A 54 7.68 1.27 -10.50
N VAL A 55 8.19 1.84 -9.40
CA VAL A 55 9.58 2.31 -9.32
C VAL A 55 10.41 1.25 -8.59
N PRO A 56 11.36 0.60 -9.27
CA PRO A 56 12.21 -0.39 -8.63
C PRO A 56 13.04 0.21 -7.48
N LEU A 57 13.16 -0.55 -6.41
CA LEU A 57 13.96 -0.25 -5.22
C LEU A 57 15.07 -1.30 -5.07
N SER A 58 15.72 -1.34 -3.91
CA SER A 58 16.68 -2.39 -3.57
C SER A 58 15.97 -3.74 -3.32
N ASN A 59 16.75 -4.83 -3.42
CA ASN A 59 16.36 -6.19 -3.02
C ASN A 59 15.05 -6.70 -3.66
N GLY A 60 14.85 -6.38 -4.95
CA GLY A 60 13.66 -6.83 -5.70
C GLY A 60 12.35 -6.18 -5.30
N ARG A 61 12.38 -5.22 -4.37
CA ARG A 61 11.20 -4.44 -3.99
C ARG A 61 10.95 -3.30 -5.00
N ALA A 62 9.74 -2.77 -4.99
CA ALA A 62 9.39 -1.59 -5.78
C ALA A 62 8.29 -0.78 -5.06
N LEU A 63 8.21 0.52 -5.36
CA LEU A 63 7.01 1.31 -5.04
C LEU A 63 5.93 1.05 -6.09
N ASN A 64 4.69 0.93 -5.64
CA ASN A 64 3.54 0.84 -6.54
C ASN A 64 3.43 2.04 -7.48
N PRO A 65 2.76 1.91 -8.65
CA PRO A 65 2.33 3.06 -9.44
C PRO A 65 1.55 4.06 -8.58
N PRO A 66 1.65 5.38 -8.82
CA PRO A 66 0.86 6.38 -8.09
C PRO A 66 -0.64 6.11 -8.09
N LEU A 67 -1.20 5.68 -9.22
CA LEU A 67 -2.61 5.32 -9.32
C LEU A 67 -2.97 4.15 -8.41
N ALA A 68 -2.16 3.10 -8.37
CA ALA A 68 -2.41 1.96 -7.48
C ALA A 68 -2.42 2.37 -6.01
N THR A 69 -1.45 3.19 -5.58
CA THR A 69 -1.42 3.74 -4.22
C THR A 69 -2.66 4.58 -3.93
N GLY A 70 -3.06 5.46 -4.85
CA GLY A 70 -4.25 6.31 -4.70
C GLY A 70 -5.54 5.50 -4.59
N ARG A 71 -5.69 4.47 -5.42
CA ARG A 71 -6.85 3.56 -5.38
C ARG A 71 -6.89 2.74 -4.08
N LEU A 72 -5.76 2.20 -3.62
CA LEU A 72 -5.69 1.51 -2.33
C LEU A 72 -6.09 2.43 -1.17
N LEU A 73 -5.62 3.68 -1.14
CA LEU A 73 -5.99 4.66 -0.11
C LEU A 73 -7.47 4.99 -0.13
N LYS A 74 -8.05 5.23 -1.31
CA LYS A 74 -9.49 5.48 -1.47
C LYS A 74 -10.33 4.33 -0.93
N GLU A 75 -10.03 3.09 -1.35
CA GLU A 75 -10.78 1.91 -0.94
C GLU A 75 -10.54 1.52 0.52
N GLY A 76 -9.37 1.86 1.06
CA GLY A 76 -9.04 1.69 2.49
C GLY A 76 -9.90 2.56 3.41
N ARG A 77 -10.48 3.67 2.90
CA ARG A 77 -11.36 4.59 3.63
C ARG A 77 -10.78 4.96 4.99
N VAL A 78 -9.53 5.40 4.98
CA VAL A 78 -8.77 5.73 6.22
C VAL A 78 -9.50 6.78 7.03
N GLU A 79 -9.71 6.51 8.31
CA GLU A 79 -10.29 7.44 9.28
C GLU A 79 -9.23 7.97 10.24
N GLU A 80 -9.46 9.16 10.80
CA GLU A 80 -8.56 9.73 11.78
C GLU A 80 -8.51 8.87 13.04
N GLY A 81 -7.30 8.54 13.47
CA GLY A 81 -7.08 7.69 14.64
C GLY A 81 -7.03 6.18 14.35
N ASP A 82 -7.38 5.74 13.14
CA ASP A 82 -7.28 4.33 12.73
C ASP A 82 -5.92 3.74 13.09
N ARG A 83 -5.92 2.55 13.63
CA ARG A 83 -4.74 1.71 13.82
C ARG A 83 -4.55 0.87 12.56
N VAL A 84 -3.58 1.25 11.74
CA VAL A 84 -3.34 0.62 10.45
C VAL A 84 -2.16 -0.34 10.54
N LEU A 85 -2.39 -1.58 10.11
CA LEU A 85 -1.34 -2.54 9.79
C LEU A 85 -1.00 -2.40 8.30
N LEU A 86 0.16 -1.77 8.02
CA LEU A 86 0.67 -1.61 6.66
C LEU A 86 1.66 -2.74 6.36
N ILE A 87 1.36 -3.55 5.35
CA ILE A 87 2.22 -4.64 4.89
C ILE A 87 2.90 -4.26 3.58
N GLY A 88 4.22 -4.44 3.52
CA GLY A 88 5.02 -4.12 2.33
C GLY A 88 5.31 -2.64 2.21
N ALA A 89 5.71 -2.00 3.30
CA ALA A 89 5.90 -0.55 3.39
C ALA A 89 6.96 0.03 2.44
N ALA A 90 7.82 -0.80 1.87
CA ALA A 90 8.91 -0.40 0.98
C ALA A 90 9.77 0.72 1.59
N THR A 91 9.88 1.88 0.96
CA THR A 91 10.59 3.06 1.49
C THR A 91 9.73 3.95 2.38
N GLY A 92 8.45 3.63 2.60
CA GLY A 92 7.58 4.33 3.53
C GLY A 92 6.63 5.36 2.92
N TYR A 93 6.51 5.45 1.59
CA TYR A 93 5.61 6.42 0.95
C TYR A 93 4.15 6.24 1.39
N SER A 94 3.63 5.00 1.34
CA SER A 94 2.27 4.71 1.80
C SER A 94 2.11 4.93 3.31
N ALA A 95 3.16 4.69 4.11
CA ALA A 95 3.14 5.01 5.54
C ALA A 95 2.98 6.52 5.78
N ALA A 96 3.72 7.36 5.05
CA ALA A 96 3.61 8.81 5.12
C ALA A 96 2.22 9.31 4.70
N LEU A 97 1.63 8.73 3.65
CA LEU A 97 0.27 9.08 3.21
C LEU A 97 -0.79 8.70 4.24
N LEU A 98 -0.73 7.47 4.80
CA LEU A 98 -1.63 7.00 5.84
C LEU A 98 -1.54 7.88 7.10
N THR A 99 -0.32 8.27 7.49
CA THR A 99 -0.10 9.20 8.60
C THR A 99 -0.66 10.60 8.29
N ALA A 100 -0.49 11.10 7.07
CA ALA A 100 -1.06 12.37 6.64
C ALA A 100 -2.60 12.37 6.63
N LEU A 101 -3.22 11.19 6.51
CA LEU A 101 -4.67 10.99 6.64
C LEU A 101 -5.14 10.86 8.11
N GLY A 102 -4.21 10.88 9.08
CA GLY A 102 -4.50 10.83 10.51
C GLY A 102 -4.41 9.44 11.15
N ALA A 103 -3.93 8.42 10.42
CA ALA A 103 -3.78 7.07 10.95
C ALA A 103 -2.55 6.89 11.84
N LYS A 104 -2.63 5.92 12.75
CA LYS A 104 -1.51 5.39 13.55
C LYS A 104 -0.97 4.14 12.87
N VAL A 105 0.15 4.27 12.18
CA VAL A 105 0.66 3.24 11.28
C VAL A 105 1.69 2.34 11.98
N THR A 106 1.45 1.02 11.92
CA THR A 106 2.46 0.00 12.14
C THR A 106 2.84 -0.59 10.79
N ALA A 107 4.05 -0.30 10.33
CA ALA A 107 4.55 -0.68 9.03
C ALA A 107 5.44 -1.92 9.12
N VAL A 108 5.12 -2.94 8.35
CA VAL A 108 5.90 -4.18 8.25
C VAL A 108 6.64 -4.22 6.93
N GLU A 109 7.96 -4.43 6.98
CA GLU A 109 8.79 -4.64 5.81
C GLU A 109 9.75 -5.80 6.04
N ALA A 110 10.15 -6.47 4.96
CA ALA A 110 11.08 -7.58 5.02
C ALA A 110 12.38 -7.19 5.72
N GLU A 111 13.04 -8.18 6.36
CA GLU A 111 14.28 -7.95 7.11
C GLU A 111 15.36 -7.31 6.25
N ASP A 112 15.50 -7.77 5.02
CA ASP A 112 16.41 -7.29 3.99
C ASP A 112 15.79 -6.23 3.06
N GLY A 113 14.56 -5.79 3.36
CA GLY A 113 13.83 -4.80 2.57
C GLY A 113 14.43 -3.40 2.61
N PRO A 114 13.93 -2.46 1.78
CA PRO A 114 14.38 -1.07 1.77
C PRO A 114 14.28 -0.42 3.14
N GLN A 115 15.16 0.55 3.40
CA GLN A 115 15.03 1.38 4.59
C GLN A 115 13.83 2.33 4.43
N LEU A 116 12.97 2.41 5.43
CA LEU A 116 11.92 3.43 5.47
C LEU A 116 12.56 4.80 5.73
N LEU A 117 12.15 5.78 4.92
CA LEU A 117 12.74 7.13 4.90
C LEU A 117 11.95 8.13 5.76
N ASP A 118 10.75 7.77 6.20
CA ASP A 118 9.93 8.57 7.10
C ASP A 118 9.77 7.88 8.46
N GLY A 119 10.04 8.61 9.54
CA GLY A 119 9.95 8.15 10.92
C GLY A 119 8.55 8.21 11.55
N ALA A 120 7.51 8.53 10.78
CA ALA A 120 6.14 8.71 11.29
C ALA A 120 5.45 7.39 11.67
N ALA A 121 5.90 6.25 11.13
CA ALA A 121 5.35 4.94 11.41
C ALA A 121 6.20 4.13 12.40
N LYS A 122 5.54 3.31 13.24
CA LYS A 122 6.23 2.24 13.96
C LYS A 122 6.65 1.17 12.95
N VAL A 123 7.94 0.92 12.81
CA VAL A 123 8.49 -0.05 11.85
C VAL A 123 8.75 -1.39 12.53
N VAL A 124 8.27 -2.46 11.91
CA VAL A 124 8.54 -3.86 12.26
C VAL A 124 9.24 -4.53 11.10
N ARG A 125 10.39 -5.14 11.36
CA ARG A 125 11.14 -5.93 10.38
C ARG A 125 10.83 -7.41 10.57
N GLY A 126 10.61 -8.13 9.46
CA GLY A 126 10.31 -9.57 9.50
C GLY A 126 9.51 -10.05 8.30
N ALA A 127 8.98 -11.27 8.42
CA ALA A 127 8.16 -11.85 7.37
C ALA A 127 6.86 -11.04 7.20
N LEU A 128 6.59 -10.55 5.98
CA LEU A 128 5.41 -9.73 5.67
C LEU A 128 4.10 -10.44 6.06
N ALA A 129 4.02 -11.76 5.82
CA ALA A 129 2.85 -12.58 6.12
C ALA A 129 2.59 -12.78 7.63
N ALA A 130 3.57 -12.51 8.49
CA ALA A 130 3.43 -12.60 9.94
C ALA A 130 2.78 -11.33 10.54
N GLY A 131 2.86 -10.21 9.86
CA GLY A 131 2.33 -8.94 10.36
C GLY A 131 3.07 -8.41 11.59
N ALA A 132 2.32 -7.81 12.53
CA ALA A 132 2.82 -7.24 13.76
C ALA A 132 1.84 -7.49 14.92
N PRO A 133 1.74 -8.74 15.44
CA PRO A 133 0.72 -9.14 16.41
C PRO A 133 0.78 -8.35 17.72
N GLU A 134 1.96 -7.86 18.12
CA GLU A 134 2.11 -7.04 19.34
C GLU A 134 1.33 -5.71 19.28
N GLY A 135 1.02 -5.25 18.06
CA GLY A 135 0.24 -4.04 17.84
C GLY A 135 -1.27 -4.28 17.69
N ALA A 136 -1.75 -5.51 17.69
CA ALA A 136 -3.16 -5.85 17.50
C ALA A 136 -4.05 -5.37 18.65
N PRO A 137 -5.38 -5.20 18.40
CA PRO A 137 -6.05 -5.32 17.11
C PRO A 137 -5.90 -4.06 16.24
N TYR A 138 -6.01 -4.23 14.90
CA TYR A 138 -5.97 -3.15 13.93
C TYR A 138 -7.34 -2.90 13.30
N ASP A 139 -7.60 -1.63 12.92
CA ASP A 139 -8.86 -1.19 12.31
C ASP A 139 -8.84 -1.29 10.79
N LEU A 140 -7.63 -1.28 10.21
CA LEU A 140 -7.38 -1.43 8.78
C LEU A 140 -6.13 -2.27 8.53
N LEU A 141 -6.26 -3.30 7.68
CA LEU A 141 -5.14 -3.95 7.02
C LEU A 141 -4.96 -3.31 5.65
N PHE A 142 -3.82 -2.68 5.45
CA PHE A 142 -3.42 -2.07 4.19
C PHE A 142 -2.23 -2.84 3.62
N ILE A 143 -2.45 -3.62 2.57
CA ILE A 143 -1.36 -4.33 1.88
C ILE A 143 -0.96 -3.48 0.67
N ASP A 144 0.25 -2.90 0.70
CA ASP A 144 0.76 -2.01 -0.34
C ASP A 144 1.32 -2.80 -1.52
N GLY A 145 0.45 -3.54 -2.16
CA GLY A 145 0.76 -4.40 -3.29
C GLY A 145 -0.27 -5.48 -3.50
N ALA A 146 0.08 -6.47 -4.31
CA ALA A 146 -0.75 -7.63 -4.58
C ALA A 146 -0.15 -8.89 -3.95
N VAL A 147 -1.04 -9.76 -3.45
CA VAL A 147 -0.72 -11.05 -2.84
C VAL A 147 -1.57 -12.13 -3.48
N GLU A 148 -1.14 -13.40 -3.44
CA GLU A 148 -1.97 -14.50 -3.94
C GLU A 148 -3.11 -14.84 -2.96
N GLU A 149 -2.84 -14.71 -1.65
CA GLU A 149 -3.81 -14.93 -0.58
C GLU A 149 -3.49 -14.03 0.61
N VAL A 150 -4.51 -13.56 1.32
CA VAL A 150 -4.34 -12.88 2.61
C VAL A 150 -4.24 -13.92 3.71
N PRO A 151 -3.08 -14.08 4.38
CA PRO A 151 -2.89 -15.11 5.40
C PRO A 151 -3.81 -14.94 6.60
N ALA A 152 -4.30 -16.07 7.15
CA ALA A 152 -5.10 -16.07 8.37
C ALA A 152 -4.38 -15.38 9.55
N ALA A 153 -3.05 -15.47 9.60
CA ALA A 153 -2.24 -14.80 10.61
C ALA A 153 -2.39 -13.27 10.61
N LEU A 154 -2.61 -12.64 9.43
CA LEU A 154 -2.92 -11.21 9.33
C LEU A 154 -4.35 -10.92 9.76
N VAL A 155 -5.31 -11.77 9.34
CA VAL A 155 -6.73 -11.60 9.68
C VAL A 155 -6.96 -11.67 11.19
N GLN A 156 -6.25 -12.54 11.89
CA GLN A 156 -6.32 -12.71 13.35
C GLN A 156 -5.83 -11.46 14.13
N GLN A 157 -5.10 -10.54 13.49
CA GLN A 157 -4.63 -9.30 14.11
C GLN A 157 -5.63 -8.14 13.95
N LEU A 158 -6.77 -8.37 13.30
CA LEU A 158 -7.74 -7.34 12.98
C LEU A 158 -8.90 -7.31 13.99
N ALA A 159 -9.42 -6.13 14.25
CA ALA A 159 -10.65 -5.94 15.01
C ALA A 159 -11.84 -6.51 14.23
N ASP A 160 -12.91 -6.86 14.92
CA ASP A 160 -14.18 -7.17 14.25
C ASP A 160 -14.71 -5.92 13.54
N GLY A 161 -15.15 -6.07 12.29
CA GLY A 161 -15.52 -4.95 11.43
C GLY A 161 -14.33 -4.26 10.72
N ALA A 162 -13.09 -4.66 11.01
CA ALA A 162 -11.90 -4.04 10.39
C ALA A 162 -11.94 -4.12 8.87
N ARG A 163 -11.45 -3.07 8.23
CA ARG A 163 -11.34 -2.96 6.77
C ARG A 163 -10.06 -3.64 6.28
N VAL A 164 -10.13 -4.17 5.08
CA VAL A 164 -8.97 -4.76 4.39
C VAL A 164 -8.93 -4.20 2.97
N VAL A 165 -7.76 -3.74 2.53
CA VAL A 165 -7.51 -3.34 1.15
C VAL A 165 -6.20 -3.95 0.67
N THR A 166 -6.20 -4.49 -0.54
CA THR A 166 -5.07 -5.22 -1.13
C THR A 166 -5.23 -5.36 -2.63
N GLY A 167 -4.17 -5.73 -3.31
CA GLY A 167 -4.26 -6.41 -4.60
C GLY A 167 -4.33 -7.92 -4.40
N LEU A 168 -5.11 -8.61 -5.20
CA LEU A 168 -5.03 -10.07 -5.34
C LEU A 168 -4.46 -10.45 -6.70
N VAL A 169 -3.59 -11.47 -6.71
CA VAL A 169 -3.08 -12.07 -7.95
C VAL A 169 -4.00 -13.21 -8.36
N GLU A 170 -4.72 -13.03 -9.47
CA GLU A 170 -5.60 -14.04 -10.02
C GLU A 170 -5.23 -14.31 -11.47
N ARG A 171 -4.78 -15.54 -11.77
CA ARG A 171 -4.41 -15.98 -13.13
C ARG A 171 -3.39 -15.03 -13.81
N GLY A 172 -2.43 -14.52 -13.05
CA GLY A 172 -1.38 -13.63 -13.55
C GLY A 172 -1.80 -12.16 -13.70
N VAL A 173 -3.02 -11.79 -13.31
CA VAL A 173 -3.52 -10.41 -13.28
C VAL A 173 -3.63 -9.94 -11.84
N THR A 174 -3.22 -8.72 -11.55
CA THR A 174 -3.41 -8.09 -10.24
C THR A 174 -4.72 -7.32 -10.22
N ARG A 175 -5.52 -7.53 -9.15
CA ARG A 175 -6.85 -6.93 -8.98
C ARG A 175 -6.93 -6.20 -7.66
N LEU A 176 -7.40 -4.97 -7.70
CA LEU A 176 -7.76 -4.23 -6.50
C LEU A 176 -8.94 -4.89 -5.80
N CYS A 177 -8.76 -5.20 -4.52
CA CYS A 177 -9.80 -5.79 -3.69
C CYS A 177 -9.95 -5.00 -2.40
N SER A 178 -11.19 -4.90 -1.92
CA SER A 178 -11.47 -4.40 -0.57
C SER A 178 -12.51 -5.27 0.13
N GLY A 179 -12.53 -5.20 1.46
CA GLY A 179 -13.46 -5.99 2.24
C GLY A 179 -13.41 -5.70 3.73
N ARG A 180 -14.01 -6.62 4.49
CA ARG A 180 -14.08 -6.53 5.95
C ARG A 180 -13.91 -7.87 6.62
N VAL A 181 -13.48 -7.81 7.88
CA VAL A 181 -13.49 -8.95 8.77
C VAL A 181 -14.77 -8.90 9.61
N ILE A 182 -15.58 -9.96 9.54
CA ILE A 182 -16.79 -10.11 10.36
C ILE A 182 -16.72 -11.44 11.08
N SER A 183 -16.79 -11.41 12.40
CA SER A 183 -16.69 -12.62 13.24
C SER A 183 -15.45 -13.47 12.91
N GLY A 184 -14.31 -12.82 12.65
CA GLY A 184 -13.05 -13.47 12.33
C GLY A 184 -12.92 -14.01 10.89
N VAL A 185 -13.94 -13.78 10.05
CA VAL A 185 -13.95 -14.22 8.65
C VAL A 185 -13.72 -13.01 7.73
N LEU A 186 -12.71 -13.09 6.87
CA LEU A 186 -12.45 -12.07 5.85
C LEU A 186 -13.32 -12.30 4.63
N GLY A 187 -14.12 -11.30 4.27
CA GLY A 187 -14.80 -11.20 2.98
C GLY A 187 -14.15 -10.15 2.11
N LEU A 188 -13.65 -10.51 0.93
CA LEU A 188 -13.08 -9.60 -0.07
C LEU A 188 -13.94 -9.56 -1.32
N ALA A 189 -14.09 -8.38 -1.88
CA ALA A 189 -14.68 -8.14 -3.20
C ALA A 189 -13.62 -7.59 -4.15
N SER A 190 -13.56 -8.14 -5.35
CA SER A 190 -12.75 -7.62 -6.44
C SER A 190 -13.44 -6.39 -7.05
N LEU A 191 -12.70 -5.30 -7.22
CA LEU A 191 -13.23 -4.01 -7.68
C LEU A 191 -12.82 -3.69 -9.13
N ALA A 192 -11.54 -3.89 -9.46
CA ALA A 192 -11.00 -3.58 -10.77
C ALA A 192 -9.67 -4.30 -11.01
N ASP A 193 -9.34 -4.56 -12.27
CA ASP A 193 -7.99 -4.91 -12.67
C ASP A 193 -7.10 -3.66 -12.51
N LEU A 194 -5.98 -3.81 -11.84
CA LEU A 194 -5.08 -2.70 -11.55
C LEU A 194 -3.65 -3.22 -11.41
N GLU A 195 -2.71 -2.64 -12.16
CA GLU A 195 -1.30 -3.00 -12.06
C GLU A 195 -0.76 -2.67 -10.68
N MET A 196 -0.26 -3.67 -9.98
CA MET A 196 0.35 -3.54 -8.64
C MET A 196 1.60 -4.38 -8.53
N VAL A 197 2.50 -3.94 -7.65
CA VAL A 197 3.67 -4.72 -7.25
C VAL A 197 3.22 -5.97 -6.51
N VAL A 198 3.67 -7.15 -6.94
CA VAL A 198 3.44 -8.40 -6.22
C VAL A 198 4.40 -8.50 -5.04
N LEU A 199 3.87 -8.70 -3.85
CA LEU A 199 4.67 -8.82 -2.63
C LEU A 199 5.22 -10.25 -2.47
N PRO A 200 6.48 -10.39 -2.01
CA PRO A 200 7.06 -11.71 -1.75
C PRO A 200 6.48 -12.33 -0.47
N GLY A 201 6.50 -13.67 -0.41
CA GLY A 201 6.15 -14.42 0.80
C GLY A 201 4.65 -14.67 1.00
N PHE A 202 3.83 -14.52 -0.06
CA PHE A 202 2.38 -14.71 -0.04
C PHE A 202 1.91 -15.74 -1.06
N SER A 203 2.74 -16.73 -1.39
CA SER A 203 2.34 -17.80 -2.29
C SER A 203 1.20 -18.61 -1.67
N ALA A 204 0.12 -18.77 -2.42
CA ALA A 204 -0.96 -19.66 -2.02
C ALA A 204 -0.46 -21.12 -2.01
N PRO A 205 -0.91 -21.96 -1.06
CA PRO A 205 -0.59 -23.37 -1.11
C PRO A 205 -1.10 -23.99 -2.42
N GLU A 206 -0.27 -24.84 -3.06
CA GLU A 206 -0.69 -25.54 -4.28
C GLU A 206 -1.98 -26.33 -4.02
N ARG A 207 -3.07 -25.91 -4.64
CA ARG A 207 -4.33 -26.66 -4.61
C ARG A 207 -4.30 -27.66 -5.76
N PHE A 208 -4.15 -28.93 -5.44
CA PHE A 208 -4.38 -29.98 -6.41
C PHE A 208 -5.86 -29.95 -6.83
N VAL A 209 -6.13 -29.59 -8.06
CA VAL A 209 -7.45 -29.74 -8.68
C VAL A 209 -7.49 -31.16 -9.28
N PHE A 210 -8.30 -32.04 -8.68
CA PHE A 210 -8.58 -33.37 -9.22
C PHE A 210 -9.64 -33.31 -10.31
#